data_885344d8d68d6b22f59842a994208326
#
_entry.id   885344d8d68d6b22f59842a994208326
#
_cell.length_a   1.000
_cell.length_b   1.000
_cell.length_c   1.000
_cell.angle_alpha   90.00
_cell.angle_beta   90.00
_cell.angle_gamma   90.00
#
_symmetry.space_group_name_H-M   'P 1'
#
loop_
_entity.id
_entity.type
_entity.pdbx_description
1 polymer ?
#
loop_
_entity_poly.entity_id
_entity_poly.type
_entity_poly.pdbx_seq_one_letter_code
_entity_poly.pdbx_strand_id
1 'polypeptide(L)'
;MEINQDKPSKGAEQILLAQIKQEFTAPADAIEQYIDLVSQYIEENNIAVEDEIEQIKTGQQKLLSQYEEAFRENTKSDSQKNKTAQEYSELRHNLRTPLNAIIGYSEILMEDFEDDLSESCINDLNNILSHSRDTEKAIEKFVDFIKGDLKPEPSDNLGQSNVKNAESLFKSLGDLDYSLEIDDNLKDADILIVDDNVTNCEVLQRRLSQHGLQCRVVYDGTNALKEVERKTPDLILLDVILPDINGLELLKEFRSKHTDDELPIIMVSAFNDVDSTAKCIKLGATDYLPKPLNGTILMAKAVASLEAKYFREANRKLLEELH
;
A
#
# COMPACT_ATOMS: atom_id res chain seq x y z
N MET A 1 -27.27 3.47 39.90
CA MET A 1 -26.37 2.30 39.88
C MET A 1 -25.56 2.44 38.62
N GLU A 2 -24.43 3.14 38.75
CA GLU A 2 -23.49 3.36 37.64
C GLU A 2 -22.72 2.06 37.43
N ILE A 3 -22.80 1.50 36.23
CA ILE A 3 -22.02 0.34 35.81
C ILE A 3 -20.61 0.86 35.60
N ASN A 4 -19.74 0.58 36.57
CA ASN A 4 -18.30 0.79 36.49
C ASN A 4 -17.75 -0.03 35.35
N GLN A 5 -17.35 0.62 34.24
CA GLN A 5 -16.64 -0.05 33.13
C GLN A 5 -15.27 -0.48 33.65
N ASP A 6 -15.08 -1.78 33.82
CA ASP A 6 -13.83 -2.41 34.23
C ASP A 6 -12.69 -1.98 33.31
N LYS A 7 -11.77 -1.15 33.81
CA LYS A 7 -10.45 -0.98 33.20
C LYS A 7 -9.70 -2.31 33.32
N PRO A 8 -9.10 -2.81 32.26
CA PRO A 8 -8.29 -4.03 32.33
C PRO A 8 -7.22 -3.88 33.41
N SER A 9 -6.94 -4.95 34.15
CA SER A 9 -5.91 -4.93 35.18
C SER A 9 -4.56 -4.59 34.54
N LYS A 10 -3.69 -3.84 35.24
CA LYS A 10 -2.35 -3.48 34.74
C LYS A 10 -1.54 -4.70 34.25
N GLY A 11 -1.79 -5.89 34.81
CA GLY A 11 -1.16 -7.13 34.37
C GLY A 11 -1.65 -7.60 32.99
N ALA A 12 -2.95 -7.49 32.70
CA ALA A 12 -3.50 -7.86 31.39
C ALA A 12 -3.02 -6.94 30.28
N GLU A 13 -2.85 -5.64 30.56
CA GLU A 13 -2.31 -4.66 29.63
C GLU A 13 -0.83 -4.95 29.30
N GLN A 14 -0.02 -5.35 30.29
CA GLN A 14 1.38 -5.73 30.08
C GLN A 14 1.53 -7.02 29.27
N ILE A 15 0.67 -7.99 29.48
CA ILE A 15 0.67 -9.24 28.71
C ILE A 15 0.29 -8.95 27.24
N LEU A 16 -0.75 -8.16 27.01
CA LEU A 16 -1.18 -7.77 25.68
C LEU A 16 -0.09 -6.98 24.95
N LEU A 17 0.60 -6.07 25.65
CA LEU A 17 1.71 -5.31 25.09
C LEU A 17 2.89 -6.21 24.71
N ALA A 18 3.25 -7.18 25.54
CA ALA A 18 4.30 -8.16 25.23
C ALA A 18 3.93 -9.03 24.02
N GLN A 19 2.65 -9.42 23.91
CA GLN A 19 2.14 -10.15 22.76
C GLN A 19 2.21 -9.32 21.47
N ILE A 20 1.76 -8.08 21.49
CA ILE A 20 1.82 -7.18 20.33
C ILE A 20 3.28 -6.98 19.90
N LYS A 21 4.20 -6.79 20.85
CA LYS A 21 5.62 -6.68 20.53
C LYS A 21 6.13 -7.93 19.83
N GLN A 22 5.79 -9.11 20.33
CA GLN A 22 6.22 -10.38 19.73
C GLN A 22 5.61 -10.60 18.34
N GLU A 23 4.34 -10.26 18.15
CA GLU A 23 3.66 -10.35 16.86
C GLU A 23 4.28 -9.45 15.79
N PHE A 24 4.92 -8.35 16.17
CA PHE A 24 5.69 -7.51 15.27
C PHE A 24 7.12 -8.03 15.07
N THR A 25 7.85 -8.33 16.16
CA THR A 25 9.28 -8.66 16.05
C THR A 25 9.51 -9.98 15.33
N ALA A 26 8.67 -11.00 15.53
CA ALA A 26 8.87 -12.30 14.93
C ALA A 26 8.86 -12.26 13.38
N PRO A 27 7.86 -11.68 12.70
CA PRO A 27 7.91 -11.56 11.24
C PRO A 27 8.98 -10.57 10.77
N ALA A 28 9.27 -9.49 11.52
CA ALA A 28 10.32 -8.53 11.14
C ALA A 28 11.72 -9.14 11.19
N ASP A 29 12.02 -9.96 12.19
CA ASP A 29 13.28 -10.72 12.29
C ASP A 29 13.39 -11.78 11.18
N ALA A 30 12.27 -12.40 10.80
CA ALA A 30 12.24 -13.34 9.68
C ALA A 30 12.54 -12.63 8.34
N ILE A 31 11.98 -11.43 8.11
CA ILE A 31 12.30 -10.61 6.94
C ILE A 31 13.81 -10.37 6.85
N GLU A 32 14.46 -9.98 7.94
CA GLU A 32 15.91 -9.73 7.97
C GLU A 32 16.72 -10.97 7.55
N GLN A 33 16.37 -12.15 8.09
CA GLN A 33 17.02 -13.40 7.74
C GLN A 33 16.87 -13.75 6.25
N TYR A 34 15.68 -13.58 5.68
CA TYR A 34 15.46 -13.84 4.25
C TYR A 34 16.14 -12.80 3.37
N ILE A 35 16.23 -11.54 3.78
CA ILE A 35 17.02 -10.52 3.07
C ILE A 35 18.50 -10.95 2.98
N ASP A 36 19.05 -11.49 4.07
CA ASP A 36 20.43 -11.96 4.07
C ASP A 36 20.65 -13.14 3.12
N LEU A 37 19.71 -14.11 3.07
CA LEU A 37 19.77 -15.24 2.14
C LEU A 37 19.69 -14.78 0.68
N VAL A 38 18.75 -13.90 0.36
CA VAL A 38 18.62 -13.32 -0.99
C VAL A 38 19.87 -12.52 -1.37
N SER A 39 20.41 -11.71 -0.45
CA SER A 39 21.63 -10.95 -0.69
C SER A 39 22.83 -11.84 -0.98
N GLN A 40 23.01 -12.89 -0.20
CA GLN A 40 24.08 -13.87 -0.41
C GLN A 40 23.94 -14.53 -1.79
N TYR A 41 22.74 -14.96 -2.17
CA TYR A 41 22.50 -15.57 -3.46
C TYR A 41 22.85 -14.63 -4.63
N ILE A 42 22.47 -13.37 -4.53
CA ILE A 42 22.73 -12.33 -5.53
C ILE A 42 24.22 -12.08 -5.68
N GLU A 43 24.95 -11.95 -4.56
CA GLU A 43 26.42 -11.78 -4.56
C GLU A 43 27.13 -12.98 -5.18
N GLU A 44 26.77 -14.21 -4.81
CA GLU A 44 27.38 -15.44 -5.31
C GLU A 44 27.17 -15.64 -6.81
N ASN A 45 26.03 -15.17 -7.37
CA ASN A 45 25.69 -15.31 -8.78
C ASN A 45 26.00 -14.06 -9.62
N ASN A 46 26.57 -13.00 -9.02
CA ASN A 46 26.88 -11.71 -9.68
C ASN A 46 25.67 -11.09 -10.40
N ILE A 47 24.48 -11.13 -9.82
CA ILE A 47 23.26 -10.52 -10.36
C ILE A 47 23.32 -9.02 -10.10
N ALA A 48 23.12 -8.18 -11.11
CA ALA A 48 23.27 -6.72 -11.01
C ALA A 48 21.97 -6.07 -10.47
N VAL A 49 21.68 -6.27 -9.18
CA VAL A 49 20.50 -5.75 -8.45
C VAL A 49 20.89 -5.15 -7.08
N GLU A 50 22.07 -4.55 -7.02
CA GLU A 50 22.62 -4.00 -5.78
C GLU A 50 21.75 -2.90 -5.20
N ASP A 51 21.16 -2.05 -6.04
CA ASP A 51 20.31 -0.94 -5.64
C ASP A 51 19.00 -1.45 -5.01
N GLU A 52 18.36 -2.47 -5.60
CA GLU A 52 17.11 -3.04 -5.10
C GLU A 52 17.29 -3.70 -3.73
N ILE A 53 18.35 -4.47 -3.56
CA ILE A 53 18.69 -5.10 -2.28
C ILE A 53 19.02 -4.07 -1.21
N GLU A 54 19.74 -3.02 -1.55
CA GLU A 54 20.06 -1.94 -0.61
C GLU A 54 18.79 -1.21 -0.16
N GLN A 55 17.81 -1.01 -1.05
CA GLN A 55 16.52 -0.42 -0.69
C GLN A 55 15.72 -1.33 0.26
N ILE A 56 15.72 -2.65 0.03
CA ILE A 56 15.07 -3.61 0.93
C ILE A 56 15.74 -3.57 2.32
N LYS A 57 17.07 -3.62 2.39
CA LYS A 57 17.85 -3.54 3.66
C LYS A 57 17.58 -2.23 4.38
N THR A 58 17.60 -1.11 3.67
CA THR A 58 17.34 0.22 4.24
C THR A 58 15.90 0.31 4.76
N GLY A 59 14.94 -0.24 4.03
CA GLY A 59 13.55 -0.36 4.45
C GLY A 59 13.43 -1.13 5.78
N GLN A 60 14.08 -2.28 5.89
CA GLN A 60 14.05 -3.11 7.09
C GLN A 60 14.65 -2.39 8.32
N GLN A 61 15.79 -1.75 8.16
CA GLN A 61 16.42 -0.99 9.25
C GLN A 61 15.55 0.19 9.71
N LYS A 62 14.96 0.94 8.78
CA LYS A 62 14.04 2.03 9.10
C LYS A 62 12.79 1.53 9.81
N LEU A 63 12.20 0.43 9.35
CA LEU A 63 11.02 -0.18 9.96
C LEU A 63 11.26 -0.54 11.42
N LEU A 64 12.34 -1.26 11.71
CA LEU A 64 12.73 -1.65 13.07
C LEU A 64 12.96 -0.44 13.96
N SER A 65 13.76 0.53 13.49
CA SER A 65 14.07 1.76 14.25
C SER A 65 12.81 2.56 14.58
N GLN A 66 11.93 2.78 13.62
CA GLN A 66 10.70 3.54 13.81
C GLN A 66 9.70 2.81 14.73
N TYR A 67 9.63 1.47 14.62
CA TYR A 67 8.78 0.70 15.52
C TYR A 67 9.29 0.75 16.97
N GLU A 68 10.58 0.55 17.20
CA GLU A 68 11.17 0.62 18.54
C GLU A 68 10.99 2.00 19.18
N GLU A 69 11.16 3.07 18.41
CA GLU A 69 10.91 4.43 18.88
C GLU A 69 9.44 4.63 19.25
N ALA A 70 8.52 4.28 18.34
CA ALA A 70 7.09 4.36 18.56
C ALA A 70 6.63 3.51 19.76
N PHE A 71 7.17 2.29 19.89
CA PHE A 71 6.87 1.41 21.01
C PHE A 71 7.34 2.02 22.33
N ARG A 72 8.57 2.52 22.40
CA ARG A 72 9.14 3.15 23.60
C ARG A 72 8.40 4.41 24.02
N GLU A 73 7.95 5.23 23.06
CA GLU A 73 7.22 6.47 23.35
C GLU A 73 5.80 6.20 23.86
N ASN A 74 5.11 5.22 23.31
CA ASN A 74 3.71 4.97 23.57
C ASN A 74 3.44 3.97 24.71
N THR A 75 4.48 3.31 25.23
CA THR A 75 4.36 2.36 26.34
C THR A 75 4.78 2.92 27.71
N LYS A 76 5.31 4.14 27.75
CA LYS A 76 5.60 4.85 29.03
C LYS A 76 4.29 5.33 29.64
N SER A 77 4.05 4.99 30.88
CA SER A 77 2.80 5.05 31.68
C SER A 77 2.03 6.39 31.71
N ASP A 78 2.64 7.50 31.25
CA ASP A 78 2.03 8.83 31.22
C ASP A 78 1.65 9.34 29.82
N SER A 79 2.01 8.63 28.75
CA SER A 79 1.88 9.12 27.37
C SER A 79 0.55 8.74 26.67
N GLN A 80 -0.26 7.89 27.28
CA GLN A 80 -1.52 7.38 26.69
C GLN A 80 -2.69 8.39 26.66
N LYS A 81 -2.50 9.63 27.04
CA LYS A 81 -3.59 10.62 27.09
C LYS A 81 -3.38 11.70 26.04
N ASN A 82 -4.23 11.70 25.03
CA ASN A 82 -4.55 12.80 24.10
C ASN A 82 -3.78 12.87 22.77
N LYS A 83 -3.42 11.76 22.15
CA LYS A 83 -3.06 11.82 20.72
C LYS A 83 -4.31 12.08 19.88
N THR A 84 -4.19 12.91 18.86
CA THR A 84 -5.24 13.20 17.90
C THR A 84 -5.37 12.06 16.89
N ALA A 85 -6.49 11.97 16.19
CA ALA A 85 -6.68 11.00 15.09
C ALA A 85 -5.60 11.17 14.02
N GLN A 86 -5.11 12.40 13.81
CA GLN A 86 -4.04 12.70 12.86
C GLN A 86 -2.70 12.10 13.29
N GLU A 87 -2.32 12.22 14.57
CA GLU A 87 -1.05 11.62 15.07
C GLU A 87 -1.03 10.08 14.97
N TYR A 88 -2.18 9.42 15.16
CA TYR A 88 -2.26 7.96 14.91
C TYR A 88 -2.14 7.61 13.43
N SER A 89 -2.70 8.45 12.55
CA SER A 89 -2.57 8.28 11.11
C SER A 89 -1.12 8.46 10.64
N GLU A 90 -0.43 9.47 11.15
CA GLU A 90 0.99 9.73 10.87
C GLU A 90 1.86 8.58 11.38
N LEU A 91 1.61 8.07 12.59
CA LEU A 91 2.34 6.92 13.12
C LEU A 91 2.19 5.69 12.22
N ARG A 92 0.94 5.38 11.81
CA ARG A 92 0.66 4.29 10.88
C ARG A 92 1.37 4.48 9.54
N HIS A 93 1.30 5.67 8.98
CA HIS A 93 1.96 6.02 7.73
C HIS A 93 3.47 5.83 7.83
N ASN A 94 4.10 6.35 8.88
CA ASN A 94 5.54 6.25 9.09
C ASN A 94 6.02 4.79 9.19
N LEU A 95 5.28 3.92 9.89
CA LEU A 95 5.62 2.51 10.00
C LEU A 95 5.38 1.72 8.70
N ARG A 96 4.37 2.09 7.91
CA ARG A 96 4.07 1.42 6.63
C ARG A 96 5.01 1.82 5.50
N THR A 97 5.53 3.05 5.50
CA THR A 97 6.41 3.55 4.45
C THR A 97 7.63 2.64 4.22
N PRO A 98 8.45 2.30 5.23
CA PRO A 98 9.57 1.39 5.03
C PRO A 98 9.14 -0.04 4.66
N LEU A 99 8.00 -0.50 5.15
CA LEU A 99 7.44 -1.80 4.79
C LEU A 99 7.04 -1.86 3.31
N ASN A 100 6.48 -0.78 2.77
CA ASN A 100 6.14 -0.67 1.35
C ASN A 100 7.39 -0.74 0.47
N ALA A 101 8.52 -0.17 0.91
CA ALA A 101 9.79 -0.29 0.19
C ALA A 101 10.25 -1.76 0.14
N ILE A 102 10.21 -2.48 1.28
CA ILE A 102 10.57 -3.90 1.33
C ILE A 102 9.71 -4.69 0.34
N ILE A 103 8.39 -4.53 0.40
CA ILE A 103 7.45 -5.23 -0.48
C ILE A 103 7.72 -4.88 -1.96
N GLY A 104 7.77 -3.58 -2.27
CA GLY A 104 7.89 -3.11 -3.64
C GLY A 104 9.18 -3.58 -4.33
N TYR A 105 10.33 -3.45 -3.68
CA TYR A 105 11.59 -3.90 -4.24
C TYR A 105 11.72 -5.44 -4.28
N SER A 106 11.12 -6.16 -3.33
CA SER A 106 11.08 -7.63 -3.40
C SER A 106 10.26 -8.13 -4.60
N GLU A 107 9.11 -7.48 -4.87
CA GLU A 107 8.30 -7.79 -6.04
C GLU A 107 8.99 -7.40 -7.35
N ILE A 108 9.70 -6.27 -7.41
CA ILE A 108 10.53 -5.87 -8.55
C ILE A 108 11.61 -6.91 -8.85
N LEU A 109 12.32 -7.40 -7.82
CA LEU A 109 13.31 -8.45 -8.01
C LEU A 109 12.72 -9.72 -8.64
N MET A 110 11.54 -10.12 -8.21
CA MET A 110 10.85 -11.30 -8.76
C MET A 110 10.34 -11.08 -10.18
N GLU A 111 9.86 -9.86 -10.51
CA GLU A 111 9.30 -9.55 -11.82
C GLU A 111 10.40 -9.29 -12.88
N ASP A 112 11.44 -8.52 -12.52
CA ASP A 112 12.45 -8.06 -13.48
C ASP A 112 13.60 -9.07 -13.70
N PHE A 113 13.84 -9.96 -12.73
CA PHE A 113 14.99 -10.86 -12.71
C PHE A 113 14.59 -12.33 -12.54
N GLU A 114 13.35 -12.70 -12.92
CA GLU A 114 12.82 -14.05 -12.80
C GLU A 114 13.74 -15.10 -13.43
N ASP A 115 14.29 -14.81 -14.60
CA ASP A 115 15.19 -15.70 -15.35
C ASP A 115 16.57 -15.87 -14.68
N ASP A 116 17.02 -14.91 -13.87
CA ASP A 116 18.31 -14.90 -13.19
C ASP A 116 18.23 -15.49 -11.77
N LEU A 117 17.02 -15.59 -11.21
CA LEU A 117 16.79 -16.09 -9.86
C LEU A 117 16.50 -17.58 -9.84
N SER A 118 17.10 -18.30 -8.88
CA SER A 118 16.73 -19.69 -8.63
C SER A 118 15.37 -19.79 -7.95
N GLU A 119 14.70 -20.94 -8.08
CA GLU A 119 13.46 -21.26 -7.38
C GLU A 119 13.58 -21.04 -5.85
N SER A 120 14.75 -21.35 -5.26
CA SER A 120 15.03 -21.10 -3.86
C SER A 120 15.01 -19.62 -3.52
N CYS A 121 15.67 -18.76 -4.34
CA CYS A 121 15.71 -17.33 -4.13
C CYS A 121 14.31 -16.69 -4.29
N ILE A 122 13.53 -17.14 -5.26
CA ILE A 122 12.13 -16.74 -5.45
C ILE A 122 11.30 -17.13 -4.22
N ASN A 123 11.50 -18.32 -3.65
CA ASN A 123 10.83 -18.72 -2.42
C ASN A 123 11.22 -17.85 -1.22
N ASP A 124 12.48 -17.43 -1.11
CA ASP A 124 12.94 -16.54 -0.05
C ASP A 124 12.33 -15.15 -0.19
N LEU A 125 12.22 -14.60 -1.41
CA LEU A 125 11.49 -13.37 -1.69
C LEU A 125 10.00 -13.47 -1.36
N ASN A 126 9.36 -14.59 -1.69
CA ASN A 126 7.96 -14.85 -1.30
C ASN A 126 7.79 -14.91 0.23
N ASN A 127 8.77 -15.43 0.97
CA ASN A 127 8.76 -15.41 2.43
C ASN A 127 8.89 -13.99 2.97
N ILE A 128 9.75 -13.13 2.38
CA ILE A 128 9.81 -11.70 2.70
C ILE A 128 8.43 -11.06 2.53
N LEU A 129 7.76 -11.27 1.40
CA LEU A 129 6.43 -10.73 1.13
C LEU A 129 5.36 -11.24 2.13
N SER A 130 5.41 -12.53 2.48
CA SER A 130 4.49 -13.12 3.45
C SER A 130 4.66 -12.51 4.84
N HIS A 131 5.89 -12.44 5.34
CA HIS A 131 6.20 -11.84 6.64
C HIS A 131 5.97 -10.34 6.67
N SER A 132 6.13 -9.64 5.54
CA SER A 132 5.77 -8.22 5.42
C SER A 132 4.27 -8.00 5.63
N ARG A 133 3.40 -8.87 5.08
CA ARG A 133 1.95 -8.81 5.33
C ARG A 133 1.58 -9.09 6.79
N ASP A 134 2.32 -9.98 7.46
CA ASP A 134 2.09 -10.25 8.89
C ASP A 134 2.58 -9.08 9.76
N THR A 135 3.70 -8.45 9.38
CA THR A 135 4.19 -7.22 10.02
C THR A 135 3.19 -6.07 9.87
N GLU A 136 2.54 -5.95 8.71
CA GLU A 136 1.48 -4.95 8.51
C GLU A 136 0.31 -5.14 9.48
N LYS A 137 -0.18 -6.37 9.64
CA LYS A 137 -1.23 -6.69 10.62
C LYS A 137 -0.80 -6.35 12.06
N ALA A 138 0.46 -6.60 12.38
CA ALA A 138 1.01 -6.28 13.69
C ALA A 138 1.10 -4.76 13.93
N ILE A 139 1.43 -3.96 12.90
CA ILE A 139 1.39 -2.49 12.95
C ILE A 139 -0.02 -1.99 13.24
N GLU A 140 -1.04 -2.53 12.55
CA GLU A 140 -2.43 -2.15 12.81
C GLU A 140 -2.84 -2.45 14.25
N LYS A 141 -2.53 -3.66 14.72
CA LYS A 141 -2.83 -4.08 16.09
C LYS A 141 -2.12 -3.20 17.14
N PHE A 142 -0.88 -2.81 16.87
CA PHE A 142 -0.13 -1.88 17.72
C PHE A 142 -0.79 -0.49 17.77
N VAL A 143 -1.20 0.06 16.62
CA VAL A 143 -1.88 1.37 16.57
C VAL A 143 -3.23 1.31 17.28
N ASP A 144 -4.01 0.25 17.10
CA ASP A 144 -5.30 0.08 17.78
C ASP A 144 -5.14 -0.11 19.29
N PHE A 145 -4.06 -0.76 19.73
CA PHE A 145 -3.71 -0.82 21.15
C PHE A 145 -3.43 0.56 21.74
N ILE A 146 -2.63 1.39 21.06
CA ILE A 146 -2.30 2.74 21.51
C ILE A 146 -3.54 3.63 21.56
N LYS A 147 -4.48 3.47 20.63
CA LYS A 147 -5.77 4.17 20.62
C LYS A 147 -6.69 3.76 21.79
N GLY A 148 -6.44 2.60 22.39
CA GLY A 148 -7.32 2.00 23.39
C GLY A 148 -8.54 1.27 22.81
N ASP A 149 -8.54 1.01 21.50
CA ASP A 149 -9.63 0.30 20.79
C ASP A 149 -9.52 -1.23 20.95
N LEU A 150 -8.34 -1.76 21.28
CA LEU A 150 -8.14 -3.18 21.56
C LEU A 150 -8.68 -3.55 22.95
N LYS A 151 -9.81 -4.23 22.95
CA LYS A 151 -10.30 -4.93 24.15
C LYS A 151 -9.71 -6.34 24.16
N PRO A 152 -9.22 -6.84 25.33
CA PRO A 152 -8.84 -8.25 25.43
C PRO A 152 -10.08 -9.10 25.15
N GLU A 153 -10.09 -9.84 24.05
CA GLU A 153 -11.15 -10.80 23.77
C GLU A 153 -11.02 -12.00 24.69
N PRO A 154 -12.16 -12.52 25.24
CA PRO A 154 -12.19 -13.84 25.82
C PRO A 154 -11.91 -14.84 24.70
N SER A 155 -10.97 -15.75 24.94
CA SER A 155 -10.58 -16.81 24.03
C SER A 155 -11.79 -17.71 23.67
N ASP A 156 -12.43 -17.44 22.54
CA ASP A 156 -13.36 -18.37 21.90
C ASP A 156 -12.96 -18.59 20.43
N ASN A 157 -12.46 -19.80 20.19
CA ASN A 157 -12.16 -20.36 18.89
C ASN A 157 -13.43 -20.57 18.04
N LEU A 158 -13.93 -19.57 17.33
CA LEU A 158 -15.06 -19.75 16.40
C LEU A 158 -15.07 -18.71 15.25
N GLY A 159 -14.03 -18.69 14.44
CA GLY A 159 -13.98 -17.82 13.25
C GLY A 159 -13.14 -18.30 12.08
N GLN A 160 -12.34 -19.36 12.26
CA GLN A 160 -11.34 -19.77 11.25
C GLN A 160 -11.88 -20.66 10.11
N SER A 161 -13.12 -21.13 10.13
CA SER A 161 -13.60 -22.08 9.11
C SER A 161 -14.13 -21.44 7.82
N ASN A 162 -14.65 -20.22 7.86
CA ASN A 162 -15.25 -19.58 6.68
C ASN A 162 -14.24 -18.83 5.80
N VAL A 163 -13.14 -18.31 6.37
CA VAL A 163 -12.08 -17.63 5.60
C VAL A 163 -11.24 -18.67 4.82
N LYS A 164 -10.91 -19.81 5.45
CA LYS A 164 -10.18 -20.90 4.77
C LYS A 164 -10.93 -21.51 3.58
N ASN A 165 -12.26 -21.53 3.61
CA ASN A 165 -13.05 -22.02 2.48
C ASN A 165 -13.09 -21.05 1.31
N ALA A 166 -13.06 -19.74 1.54
CA ALA A 166 -12.94 -18.73 0.49
C ALA A 166 -11.54 -18.75 -0.16
N GLU A 167 -10.48 -18.78 0.65
CA GLU A 167 -9.09 -18.89 0.16
C GLU A 167 -8.85 -20.19 -0.63
N SER A 168 -9.43 -21.32 -0.23
CA SER A 168 -9.31 -22.57 -0.97
C SER A 168 -10.07 -22.55 -2.30
N LEU A 169 -11.18 -21.81 -2.38
CA LEU A 169 -11.92 -21.59 -3.63
C LEU A 169 -11.12 -20.69 -4.60
N PHE A 170 -10.50 -19.63 -4.10
CA PHE A 170 -9.61 -18.78 -4.91
C PHE A 170 -8.36 -19.54 -5.37
N LYS A 171 -7.74 -20.38 -4.52
CA LYS A 171 -6.65 -21.27 -4.94
C LYS A 171 -7.08 -22.34 -5.95
N SER A 172 -8.34 -22.79 -5.94
CA SER A 172 -8.86 -23.76 -6.91
C SER A 172 -9.22 -23.16 -8.27
N LEU A 173 -9.28 -21.83 -8.39
CA LEU A 173 -9.46 -21.14 -9.67
C LEU A 173 -8.21 -21.15 -10.56
N GLY A 174 -7.12 -21.75 -10.04
CA GLY A 174 -5.87 -21.99 -10.77
C GLY A 174 -5.08 -20.73 -11.01
N ASP A 175 -3.81 -20.88 -11.28
CA ASP A 175 -2.94 -19.87 -11.85
C ASP A 175 -3.52 -19.42 -13.21
N LEU A 176 -4.45 -18.49 -13.15
CA LEU A 176 -4.74 -17.67 -14.30
C LEU A 176 -3.45 -16.87 -14.51
N ASP A 177 -2.74 -17.21 -15.54
CA ASP A 177 -1.65 -16.41 -16.07
C ASP A 177 -2.22 -15.02 -16.38
N TYR A 178 -2.13 -14.12 -15.39
CA TYR A 178 -2.48 -12.70 -15.53
C TYR A 178 -1.32 -11.96 -16.20
N SER A 179 -0.83 -12.47 -17.34
CA SER A 179 -0.21 -11.59 -18.29
C SER A 179 -1.32 -10.64 -18.78
N LEU A 180 -1.49 -9.52 -18.09
CA LEU A 180 -2.33 -8.42 -18.57
C LEU A 180 -1.66 -7.92 -19.86
N GLU A 181 -2.04 -8.53 -21.00
CA GLU A 181 -1.72 -7.95 -22.30
C GLU A 181 -2.44 -6.60 -22.36
N ILE A 182 -1.71 -5.54 -22.16
CA ILE A 182 -2.24 -4.19 -22.30
C ILE A 182 -2.50 -3.95 -23.79
N ASP A 183 -3.73 -3.55 -24.12
CA ASP A 183 -4.10 -3.13 -25.47
C ASP A 183 -3.09 -2.08 -25.97
N ASP A 184 -2.58 -2.23 -27.18
CA ASP A 184 -1.65 -1.30 -27.81
C ASP A 184 -2.13 0.15 -27.77
N ASN A 185 -3.44 0.38 -27.72
CA ASN A 185 -4.05 1.70 -27.58
C ASN A 185 -3.78 2.37 -26.21
N LEU A 186 -3.38 1.61 -25.19
CA LEU A 186 -3.11 2.12 -23.84
C LEU A 186 -1.62 2.37 -23.60
N LYS A 187 -0.73 1.89 -24.48
CA LYS A 187 0.73 1.94 -24.28
C LYS A 187 1.28 3.36 -24.14
N ASP A 188 0.69 4.38 -24.57
CA ASP A 188 1.15 5.75 -24.41
C ASP A 188 0.32 6.57 -23.42
N ALA A 189 -0.53 5.91 -22.62
CA ALA A 189 -1.34 6.58 -21.61
C ALA A 189 -0.46 7.33 -20.60
N ASP A 190 -0.83 8.59 -20.34
CA ASP A 190 -0.11 9.52 -19.46
C ASP A 190 -0.68 9.45 -18.05
N ILE A 191 0.06 8.85 -17.12
CA ILE A 191 -0.35 8.70 -15.72
C ILE A 191 0.39 9.72 -14.85
N LEU A 192 -0.35 10.46 -14.04
CA LEU A 192 0.23 11.34 -13.03
C LEU A 192 0.21 10.64 -11.67
N ILE A 193 1.40 10.42 -11.12
CA ILE A 193 1.59 9.90 -9.76
C ILE A 193 1.80 11.07 -8.81
N VAL A 194 1.00 11.14 -7.75
CA VAL A 194 1.04 12.19 -6.72
C VAL A 194 1.21 11.51 -5.37
N ASP A 195 2.44 11.46 -4.87
CA ASP A 195 2.80 10.84 -3.58
C ASP A 195 4.06 11.55 -3.06
N ASP A 196 4.14 11.90 -1.79
CA ASP A 196 5.28 12.60 -1.20
C ASP A 196 6.48 11.69 -0.95
N ASN A 197 6.28 10.40 -1.02
CA ASN A 197 7.31 9.39 -0.83
C ASN A 197 7.97 9.02 -2.16
N VAL A 198 9.25 9.38 -2.30
CA VAL A 198 10.04 9.11 -3.52
C VAL A 198 10.06 7.61 -3.86
N THR A 199 10.25 6.74 -2.86
CA THR A 199 10.28 5.29 -3.05
C THR A 199 8.95 4.74 -3.59
N ASN A 200 7.81 5.20 -3.06
CA ASN A 200 6.51 4.83 -3.59
C ASN A 200 6.37 5.24 -5.07
N CYS A 201 6.80 6.46 -5.40
CA CYS A 201 6.78 6.96 -6.77
C CYS A 201 7.64 6.12 -7.71
N GLU A 202 8.85 5.76 -7.29
CA GLU A 202 9.77 4.93 -8.08
C GLU A 202 9.17 3.55 -8.36
N VAL A 203 8.64 2.88 -7.34
CA VAL A 203 7.99 1.57 -7.47
C VAL A 203 6.79 1.64 -8.40
N LEU A 204 5.90 2.64 -8.22
CA LEU A 204 4.73 2.84 -9.09
C LEU A 204 5.14 3.13 -10.53
N GLN A 205 6.08 4.07 -10.72
CA GLN A 205 6.57 4.45 -12.04
C GLN A 205 7.19 3.25 -12.76
N ARG A 206 8.05 2.49 -12.08
CA ARG A 206 8.71 1.32 -12.66
C ARG A 206 7.70 0.29 -13.13
N ARG A 207 6.74 -0.10 -12.27
CA ARG A 207 5.70 -1.07 -12.61
C ARG A 207 4.83 -0.66 -13.79
N LEU A 208 4.39 0.59 -13.81
CA LEU A 208 3.56 1.10 -14.90
C LEU A 208 4.35 1.20 -16.21
N SER A 209 5.61 1.64 -16.15
CA SER A 209 6.48 1.79 -17.33
C SER A 209 6.87 0.46 -17.96
N GLN A 210 6.99 -0.63 -17.18
CA GLN A 210 7.22 -1.99 -17.70
C GLN A 210 6.13 -2.44 -18.67
N HIS A 211 4.92 -1.95 -18.47
CA HIS A 211 3.79 -2.21 -19.37
C HIS A 211 3.58 -1.14 -20.45
N GLY A 212 4.56 -0.25 -20.65
CA GLY A 212 4.53 0.78 -21.69
C GLY A 212 3.77 2.05 -21.34
N LEU A 213 3.26 2.18 -20.10
CA LEU A 213 2.54 3.36 -19.65
C LEU A 213 3.50 4.50 -19.32
N GLN A 214 3.15 5.75 -19.71
CA GLN A 214 3.98 6.93 -19.44
C GLN A 214 3.63 7.52 -18.08
N CYS A 215 4.64 7.79 -17.23
CA CYS A 215 4.41 8.29 -15.89
C CYS A 215 5.08 9.66 -15.68
N ARG A 216 4.32 10.58 -15.11
CA ARG A 216 4.81 11.83 -14.52
C ARG A 216 4.66 11.76 -13.02
N VAL A 217 5.64 12.26 -12.28
CA VAL A 217 5.66 12.20 -10.82
C VAL A 217 5.69 13.61 -10.24
N VAL A 218 4.90 13.84 -9.21
CA VAL A 218 4.94 15.05 -8.38
C VAL A 218 4.78 14.66 -6.90
N TYR A 219 5.41 15.42 -6.03
CA TYR A 219 5.55 15.08 -4.62
C TYR A 219 4.67 15.92 -3.69
N ASP A 220 3.83 16.78 -4.25
CA ASP A 220 2.94 17.66 -3.50
C ASP A 220 1.69 18.04 -4.32
N GLY A 221 0.64 18.48 -3.63
CA GLY A 221 -0.64 18.85 -4.23
C GLY A 221 -0.57 20.11 -5.09
N THR A 222 0.26 21.08 -4.71
CA THR A 222 0.43 22.35 -5.46
C THR A 222 1.01 22.08 -6.84
N ASN A 223 2.01 21.20 -6.94
CA ASN A 223 2.60 20.82 -8.22
C ASN A 223 1.66 19.89 -9.01
N ALA A 224 0.86 19.06 -8.34
CA ALA A 224 -0.17 18.25 -9.01
C ALA A 224 -1.19 19.13 -9.75
N LEU A 225 -1.69 20.21 -9.12
CA LEU A 225 -2.59 21.16 -9.77
C LEU A 225 -1.98 21.79 -11.01
N LYS A 226 -0.73 22.24 -10.92
CA LYS A 226 0.00 22.85 -12.07
C LYS A 226 0.21 21.85 -13.21
N GLU A 227 0.56 20.62 -12.90
CA GLU A 227 0.78 19.58 -13.92
C GLU A 227 -0.51 19.20 -14.64
N VAL A 228 -1.63 19.10 -13.93
CA VAL A 228 -2.95 18.84 -14.56
C VAL A 228 -3.39 20.02 -15.42
N GLU A 229 -3.16 21.27 -14.98
CA GLU A 229 -3.45 22.47 -15.79
C GLU A 229 -2.57 22.56 -17.04
N ARG A 230 -1.30 22.15 -16.95
CA ARG A 230 -0.36 22.13 -18.08
C ARG A 230 -0.75 21.08 -19.14
N LYS A 231 -1.09 19.89 -18.68
CA LYS A 231 -1.52 18.76 -19.50
C LYS A 231 -2.33 17.81 -18.64
N THR A 232 -3.62 17.68 -18.93
CA THR A 232 -4.50 16.73 -18.25
C THR A 232 -4.01 15.29 -18.51
N PRO A 233 -3.74 14.49 -17.46
CA PRO A 233 -3.31 13.10 -17.64
C PRO A 233 -4.49 12.19 -17.99
N ASP A 234 -4.19 10.97 -18.40
CA ASP A 234 -5.21 9.95 -18.65
C ASP A 234 -5.71 9.29 -17.36
N LEU A 235 -4.87 9.28 -16.32
CA LEU A 235 -5.18 8.75 -15.00
C LEU A 235 -4.35 9.49 -13.95
N ILE A 236 -4.91 9.69 -12.75
CA ILE A 236 -4.15 10.12 -11.57
C ILE A 236 -4.13 8.99 -10.53
N LEU A 237 -2.94 8.67 -10.03
CA LEU A 237 -2.76 7.95 -8.78
C LEU A 237 -2.46 8.97 -7.69
N LEU A 238 -3.37 9.12 -6.71
CA LEU A 238 -3.33 10.22 -5.76
C LEU A 238 -3.24 9.73 -4.32
N ASP A 239 -2.15 10.04 -3.63
CA ASP A 239 -2.08 9.79 -2.19
C ASP A 239 -3.04 10.71 -1.42
N VAL A 240 -3.61 10.16 -0.37
CA VAL A 240 -4.46 10.91 0.56
C VAL A 240 -3.64 11.85 1.44
N ILE A 241 -2.44 11.44 1.84
CA ILE A 241 -1.56 12.22 2.73
C ILE A 241 -0.47 12.87 1.90
N LEU A 242 -0.55 14.20 1.74
CA LEU A 242 0.45 15.02 1.07
C LEU A 242 0.90 16.15 2.01
N PRO A 243 2.10 16.74 1.79
CA PRO A 243 2.71 17.66 2.74
C PRO A 243 2.05 19.04 2.79
N ASP A 244 1.34 19.46 1.74
CA ASP A 244 0.79 20.82 1.56
C ASP A 244 -0.74 20.84 1.51
N ILE A 245 -1.36 20.02 0.67
CA ILE A 245 -2.80 19.94 0.46
C ILE A 245 -3.24 18.49 0.69
N ASN A 246 -4.24 18.26 1.54
CA ASN A 246 -4.79 16.92 1.72
C ASN A 246 -5.34 16.35 0.39
N GLY A 247 -5.00 15.10 0.06
CA GLY A 247 -5.43 14.45 -1.19
C GLY A 247 -6.93 14.42 -1.42
N LEU A 248 -7.74 14.39 -0.36
CA LEU A 248 -9.21 14.50 -0.49
C LEU A 248 -9.68 15.92 -0.88
N GLU A 249 -8.96 16.94 -0.46
CA GLU A 249 -9.23 18.32 -0.89
C GLU A 249 -8.81 18.50 -2.34
N LEU A 250 -7.66 17.94 -2.71
CA LEU A 250 -7.15 17.94 -4.07
C LEU A 250 -8.10 17.19 -5.03
N LEU A 251 -8.64 16.04 -4.61
CA LEU A 251 -9.68 15.31 -5.34
C LEU A 251 -10.89 16.20 -5.63
N LYS A 252 -11.41 16.93 -4.62
CA LYS A 252 -12.53 17.86 -4.81
C LYS A 252 -12.20 18.99 -5.80
N GLU A 253 -10.99 19.51 -5.73
CA GLU A 253 -10.54 20.56 -6.66
C GLU A 253 -10.51 20.03 -8.10
N PHE A 254 -9.98 18.83 -8.32
CA PHE A 254 -10.00 18.19 -9.65
C PHE A 254 -11.44 17.94 -10.12
N ARG A 255 -12.33 17.46 -9.24
CA ARG A 255 -13.74 17.20 -9.57
C ARG A 255 -14.57 18.46 -9.82
N SER A 256 -14.10 19.62 -9.35
CA SER A 256 -14.73 20.89 -9.70
C SER A 256 -14.51 21.28 -11.19
N LYS A 257 -13.46 20.74 -11.83
CA LYS A 257 -13.02 21.07 -13.19
C LYS A 257 -13.18 19.91 -14.18
N HIS A 258 -13.10 18.67 -13.70
CA HIS A 258 -13.10 17.47 -14.53
C HIS A 258 -14.09 16.44 -13.96
N THR A 259 -14.88 15.86 -14.86
CA THR A 259 -15.73 14.72 -14.51
C THR A 259 -14.89 13.46 -14.31
N ASP A 260 -15.48 12.43 -13.69
CA ASP A 260 -14.85 11.12 -13.51
C ASP A 260 -14.53 10.44 -14.87
N ASP A 261 -15.39 10.69 -15.87
CA ASP A 261 -15.19 10.18 -17.23
C ASP A 261 -14.01 10.84 -17.98
N GLU A 262 -13.72 12.11 -17.68
CA GLU A 262 -12.63 12.87 -18.32
C GLU A 262 -11.28 12.64 -17.64
N LEU A 263 -11.29 12.53 -16.33
CA LEU A 263 -10.07 12.39 -15.51
C LEU A 263 -10.31 11.34 -14.42
N PRO A 264 -10.09 10.05 -14.69
CA PRO A 264 -10.12 9.03 -13.66
C PRO A 264 -9.05 9.30 -12.61
N ILE A 265 -9.41 9.13 -11.32
CA ILE A 265 -8.54 9.33 -10.16
C ILE A 265 -8.68 8.12 -9.25
N ILE A 266 -7.59 7.38 -9.08
CA ILE A 266 -7.48 6.30 -8.11
C ILE A 266 -6.81 6.85 -6.86
N MET A 267 -7.50 6.81 -5.72
CA MET A 267 -6.92 7.19 -4.45
C MET A 267 -6.02 6.09 -3.94
N VAL A 268 -4.81 6.44 -3.55
CA VAL A 268 -3.83 5.53 -2.93
C VAL A 268 -3.70 5.89 -1.46
N SER A 269 -3.88 4.96 -0.52
CA SER A 269 -3.89 5.33 0.89
C SER A 269 -3.52 4.20 1.83
N ALA A 270 -2.92 4.57 2.96
CA ALA A 270 -2.65 3.67 4.08
C ALA A 270 -3.93 3.29 4.88
N PHE A 271 -5.07 3.92 4.60
CA PHE A 271 -6.32 3.57 5.28
C PHE A 271 -6.99 2.38 4.61
N ASN A 272 -7.21 1.29 5.34
CA ASN A 272 -7.83 0.05 4.83
C ASN A 272 -9.28 -0.13 5.31
N ASP A 273 -9.87 0.89 5.94
CA ASP A 273 -11.23 0.78 6.44
C ASP A 273 -12.29 1.11 5.37
N VAL A 274 -13.42 0.42 5.47
CA VAL A 274 -14.56 0.56 4.54
C VAL A 274 -15.09 2.00 4.50
N ASP A 275 -15.04 2.72 5.63
CA ASP A 275 -15.58 4.07 5.74
C ASP A 275 -14.72 5.07 4.98
N SER A 276 -13.39 4.93 5.02
CA SER A 276 -12.45 5.77 4.27
C SER A 276 -12.57 5.54 2.77
N THR A 277 -12.65 4.28 2.34
CA THR A 277 -12.90 3.90 0.94
C THR A 277 -14.22 4.50 0.46
N ALA A 278 -15.31 4.33 1.22
CA ALA A 278 -16.62 4.87 0.86
C ALA A 278 -16.64 6.41 0.78
N LYS A 279 -15.85 7.10 1.61
CA LYS A 279 -15.69 8.56 1.55
C LYS A 279 -14.99 9.00 0.26
N CYS A 280 -13.89 8.34 -0.12
CA CYS A 280 -13.17 8.64 -1.36
C CYS A 280 -14.10 8.50 -2.57
N ILE A 281 -14.82 7.39 -2.69
CA ILE A 281 -15.75 7.15 -3.80
C ILE A 281 -16.88 8.19 -3.81
N LYS A 282 -17.47 8.52 -2.66
CA LYS A 282 -18.50 9.58 -2.56
C LYS A 282 -18.00 10.97 -2.95
N LEU A 283 -16.72 11.25 -2.76
CA LEU A 283 -16.09 12.51 -3.18
C LEU A 283 -15.74 12.52 -4.67
N GLY A 284 -15.95 11.42 -5.38
CA GLY A 284 -15.76 11.31 -6.82
C GLY A 284 -14.46 10.62 -7.23
N ALA A 285 -13.79 9.88 -6.36
CA ALA A 285 -12.72 9.00 -6.78
C ALA A 285 -13.28 7.90 -7.67
N THR A 286 -12.56 7.57 -8.76
CA THR A 286 -12.90 6.47 -9.66
C THR A 286 -12.74 5.14 -8.96
N ASP A 287 -11.65 4.99 -8.19
CA ASP A 287 -11.36 3.80 -7.43
C ASP A 287 -10.43 4.12 -6.23
N TYR A 288 -10.09 3.09 -5.48
CA TYR A 288 -9.26 3.16 -4.28
C TYR A 288 -8.29 1.99 -4.22
N LEU A 289 -7.04 2.26 -3.84
CA LEU A 289 -5.97 1.29 -3.65
C LEU A 289 -5.39 1.42 -2.25
N PRO A 290 -5.49 0.36 -1.42
CA PRO A 290 -4.83 0.36 -0.11
C PRO A 290 -3.32 0.19 -0.26
N LYS A 291 -2.53 0.87 0.57
CA LYS A 291 -1.10 0.57 0.78
C LYS A 291 -0.98 -0.55 1.85
N PRO A 292 -0.06 -1.54 1.71
CA PRO A 292 0.95 -1.65 0.66
C PRO A 292 0.34 -2.00 -0.71
N LEU A 293 0.94 -1.45 -1.76
CA LEU A 293 0.41 -1.59 -3.11
C LEU A 293 0.74 -2.98 -3.67
N ASN A 294 -0.29 -3.75 -3.96
CA ASN A 294 -0.15 -4.97 -4.74
C ASN A 294 -0.06 -4.62 -6.24
N GLY A 295 1.03 -5.04 -6.91
CA GLY A 295 1.29 -4.73 -8.32
C GLY A 295 0.19 -5.20 -9.26
N THR A 296 -0.29 -6.43 -9.10
CA THR A 296 -1.38 -7.00 -9.91
C THR A 296 -2.68 -6.22 -9.76
N ILE A 297 -3.05 -5.83 -8.52
CA ILE A 297 -4.26 -5.05 -8.27
C ILE A 297 -4.11 -3.63 -8.83
N LEU A 298 -2.93 -3.01 -8.67
CA LEU A 298 -2.62 -1.71 -9.26
C LEU A 298 -2.83 -1.73 -10.77
N MET A 299 -2.19 -2.69 -11.45
CA MET A 299 -2.29 -2.82 -12.90
C MET A 299 -3.73 -3.08 -13.36
N ALA A 300 -4.44 -4.01 -12.73
CA ALA A 300 -5.82 -4.30 -13.06
C ALA A 300 -6.73 -3.06 -12.95
N LYS A 301 -6.57 -2.26 -11.88
CA LYS A 301 -7.37 -1.04 -11.66
C LYS A 301 -6.97 0.10 -12.61
N ALA A 302 -5.67 0.28 -12.87
CA ALA A 302 -5.18 1.28 -13.80
C ALA A 302 -5.67 1.00 -15.22
N VAL A 303 -5.49 -0.22 -15.71
CA VAL A 303 -5.95 -0.67 -17.04
C VAL A 303 -7.47 -0.51 -17.16
N ALA A 304 -8.25 -1.03 -16.21
CA ALA A 304 -9.71 -0.91 -16.25
C ALA A 304 -10.18 0.55 -16.28
N SER A 305 -9.52 1.45 -15.53
CA SER A 305 -9.86 2.88 -15.52
C SER A 305 -9.53 3.57 -16.85
N LEU A 306 -8.39 3.23 -17.46
CA LEU A 306 -7.97 3.75 -18.76
C LEU A 306 -8.87 3.23 -19.88
N GLU A 307 -9.16 1.92 -19.92
CA GLU A 307 -10.08 1.33 -20.90
C GLU A 307 -11.46 1.97 -20.85
N ALA A 308 -12.00 2.16 -19.64
CA ALA A 308 -13.29 2.80 -19.46
C ALA A 308 -13.30 4.25 -19.99
N LYS A 309 -12.24 5.03 -19.74
CA LYS A 309 -12.06 6.39 -20.29
C LYS A 309 -12.03 6.37 -21.81
N TYR A 310 -11.13 5.60 -22.41
CA TYR A 310 -10.98 5.55 -23.87
C TYR A 310 -12.23 5.06 -24.58
N PHE A 311 -12.94 4.08 -24.02
CA PHE A 311 -14.22 3.63 -24.55
C PHE A 311 -15.28 4.74 -24.55
N ARG A 312 -15.36 5.52 -23.48
CA ARG A 312 -16.30 6.66 -23.38
C ARG A 312 -15.95 7.77 -24.37
N GLU A 313 -14.66 8.07 -24.53
CA GLU A 313 -14.18 9.06 -25.50
C GLU A 313 -14.46 8.64 -26.94
N ALA A 314 -14.24 7.36 -27.27
CA ALA A 314 -14.56 6.82 -28.60
C ALA A 314 -16.07 6.91 -28.89
N ASN A 315 -16.90 6.51 -27.93
CA ASN A 315 -18.35 6.61 -28.08
C ASN A 315 -18.83 8.06 -28.25
N ARG A 316 -18.26 9.02 -27.52
CA ARG A 316 -18.58 10.45 -27.65
C ARG A 316 -18.26 10.97 -29.06
N LYS A 317 -17.08 10.63 -29.58
CA LYS A 317 -16.65 11.04 -30.94
C LYS A 317 -17.60 10.47 -32.01
N LEU A 318 -17.99 9.19 -31.88
CA LEU A 318 -18.95 8.58 -32.82
C LEU A 318 -20.31 9.24 -32.77
N LEU A 319 -20.78 9.67 -31.60
CA LEU A 319 -22.05 10.39 -31.47
C LEU A 319 -22.00 11.80 -32.07
N GLU A 320 -20.83 12.49 -31.94
CA GLU A 320 -20.60 13.81 -32.55
C GLU A 320 -20.55 13.75 -34.09
N GLU A 321 -19.99 12.66 -34.64
CA GLU A 321 -19.94 12.43 -36.09
C GLU A 321 -21.33 12.08 -36.72
N LEU A 322 -22.28 11.63 -35.90
CA LEU A 322 -23.63 11.24 -36.34
C LEU A 322 -24.61 12.43 -36.30
N HIS A 323 -24.23 13.59 -35.76
CA HIS A 323 -25.03 14.81 -35.66
C HIS A 323 -24.50 15.91 -36.56
#